data_90283a0acf3fd10448da386ade95f202
#
_entry.id   90283a0acf3fd10448da386ade95f202
#
_cell.length_a   1.000
_cell.length_b   1.000
_cell.length_c   1.000
_cell.angle_alpha   90.00
_cell.angle_beta   90.00
_cell.angle_gamma   90.00
#
_symmetry.space_group_name_H-M   'P 1'
#
loop_
_entity.id
_entity.type
_entity.pdbx_description
1 polymer ?
#
loop_
_entity_poly.entity_id
_entity_poly.type
_entity_poly.pdbx_seq_one_letter_code
_entity_poly.pdbx_strand_id
1 'polypeptide(L)'
;MARERFSISVCIACGSLLAGCATRTDVPRASAAPLHAMRREDTLLLERASFGLDSASVESFRQLGRERFLDRQLHPGEAVLPAPIAAEIGALEVSHADPVKWLADVNAQYKLINAMPDGADKEQARKALNDRGNKLAYEAIRRDLLRAVYSPTQLQEQMVWFWLNHFSVFQYKANLRWLVGDYEEHAIRPHVFGRFKDLVMATLEHPAMLQYLDNNQNAAGHINENYARELLELHTLGVGGGYSQQDVQELARVLTGVGINVGDQPKLKPERQGMYIRSGAFEFNPARHDFGSKTLLGHPIDGKGFGEVEAAVSLIVSQPACARFVSRELAIYFVADNPPAALVERMAQTFMRTDGDIGAVLRSLFLSREFDAALGAKFKDPTRYVVSAIRFAYDGRPISNTRPVLNWLNGLGEAPYGRQTPDGYPLTELGWAGSGQMSRRFEIARAIGAGNAGLFNPEDGAAANAAGFPQLSNRLYFEAVEPFLAARTKDALNRANSQQEWNAFLLSSPEFSYE
;
A
#
# COMPACT_ATOMS: atom_id res chain seq x y z
N MET A 1 80.12 -16.11 16.50
CA MET A 1 80.37 -16.09 17.93
C MET A 1 78.99 -16.16 18.58
N ALA A 2 78.70 -17.00 19.33
CA ALA A 2 78.88 -18.05 20.21
C ALA A 2 77.60 -18.88 20.29
N ARG A 3 77.79 -20.16 20.19
CA ARG A 3 76.80 -21.20 20.52
C ARG A 3 76.65 -21.24 22.04
N GLU A 4 75.46 -21.58 22.53
CA GLU A 4 75.34 -22.45 23.70
C GLU A 4 74.10 -23.35 23.59
N ARG A 5 74.39 -24.65 23.75
CA ARG A 5 73.52 -25.81 23.90
C ARG A 5 73.29 -26.08 25.37
N PHE A 6 72.15 -26.54 25.80
CA PHE A 6 71.93 -27.45 26.93
C PHE A 6 70.61 -28.18 26.73
N SER A 7 70.61 -29.38 26.49
CA SER A 7 70.70 -30.69 27.16
C SER A 7 69.41 -31.09 27.90
N ILE A 8 68.86 -32.13 27.39
CA ILE A 8 67.81 -33.06 27.78
C ILE A 8 67.96 -33.55 29.23
N SER A 9 66.88 -33.70 29.95
CA SER A 9 66.69 -34.69 31.00
C SER A 9 65.27 -35.30 30.92
N VAL A 10 65.31 -36.61 30.66
CA VAL A 10 64.20 -37.55 30.73
C VAL A 10 64.00 -37.94 32.19
N CYS A 11 62.78 -37.83 32.70
CA CYS A 11 62.34 -38.55 33.88
C CYS A 11 61.05 -39.33 33.54
N ILE A 12 61.21 -40.64 33.52
CA ILE A 12 60.12 -41.61 33.51
C ILE A 12 59.64 -41.78 34.96
N ALA A 13 58.37 -41.60 35.20
CA ALA A 13 57.71 -42.12 36.39
C ALA A 13 56.32 -42.66 36.04
N CYS A 14 56.13 -43.89 36.45
CA CYS A 14 54.95 -44.74 36.27
C CYS A 14 53.71 -44.28 36.98
N GLY A 15 52.61 -44.54 36.35
CA GLY A 15 51.43 -45.23 36.91
C GLY A 15 50.49 -44.44 37.80
N SER A 16 49.29 -44.28 37.33
CA SER A 16 48.08 -44.68 38.07
C SER A 16 46.84 -44.40 37.18
N LEU A 17 46.17 -45.45 36.74
CA LEU A 17 44.85 -45.44 36.19
C LEU A 17 43.85 -44.93 37.24
N LEU A 18 43.29 -43.76 37.03
CA LEU A 18 42.05 -43.36 37.68
C LEU A 18 40.99 -43.24 36.61
N ALA A 19 40.05 -44.21 36.62
CA ALA A 19 38.79 -44.15 35.86
C ALA A 19 37.93 -43.01 36.41
N GLY A 20 37.96 -41.85 35.74
CA GLY A 20 37.05 -40.75 36.00
C GLY A 20 35.73 -41.00 35.28
N CYS A 21 34.69 -41.36 36.02
CA CYS A 21 33.29 -41.28 35.56
C CYS A 21 33.01 -39.85 35.14
N ALA A 22 32.94 -39.62 33.83
CA ALA A 22 32.36 -38.40 33.28
C ALA A 22 30.85 -38.43 33.55
N THR A 23 30.41 -37.79 34.59
CA THR A 23 28.98 -37.45 34.76
C THR A 23 28.63 -36.50 33.62
N ARG A 24 27.88 -37.01 32.60
CA ARG A 24 27.13 -36.18 31.67
C ARG A 24 26.16 -35.34 32.51
N THR A 25 26.46 -34.07 32.67
CA THR A 25 25.45 -33.09 33.07
C THR A 25 24.50 -33.00 31.91
N ASP A 26 23.36 -33.67 32.01
CA ASP A 26 22.20 -33.40 31.17
C ASP A 26 21.83 -31.94 31.38
N VAL A 27 22.22 -31.09 30.42
CA VAL A 27 21.64 -29.75 30.27
C VAL A 27 20.16 -30.00 29.99
N PRO A 28 19.23 -29.49 30.84
CA PRO A 28 17.82 -29.67 30.56
C PRO A 28 17.53 -29.07 29.19
N ARG A 29 17.15 -29.90 28.21
CA ARG A 29 16.53 -29.41 27.00
C ARG A 29 15.33 -28.61 27.46
N ALA A 30 15.36 -27.29 27.23
CA ALA A 30 14.19 -26.46 27.42
C ALA A 30 13.05 -27.17 26.69
N SER A 31 12.07 -27.63 27.45
CA SER A 31 10.84 -28.22 26.93
C SER A 31 10.26 -27.16 25.98
N ALA A 32 10.28 -27.45 24.70
CA ALA A 32 9.57 -26.61 23.74
C ALA A 32 8.13 -26.50 24.23
N ALA A 33 7.67 -25.26 24.48
CA ALA A 33 6.28 -25.03 24.84
C ALA A 33 5.38 -25.73 23.82
N PRO A 34 4.30 -26.40 24.27
CA PRO A 34 3.44 -27.12 23.36
C PRO A 34 2.95 -26.17 22.26
N LEU A 35 3.03 -26.63 21.00
CA LEU A 35 2.52 -25.90 19.84
C LEU A 35 1.01 -25.74 20.02
N HIS A 36 0.55 -24.50 20.21
CA HIS A 36 -0.87 -24.19 20.24
C HIS A 36 -1.31 -23.74 18.85
N ALA A 37 -1.90 -24.66 18.09
CA ALA A 37 -2.48 -24.33 16.78
C ALA A 37 -3.52 -23.22 16.94
N MET A 38 -3.47 -22.23 16.05
CA MET A 38 -4.52 -21.22 15.92
C MET A 38 -5.81 -21.88 15.40
N ARG A 39 -6.95 -21.29 15.72
CA ARG A 39 -8.20 -21.68 15.05
C ARG A 39 -8.16 -21.19 13.61
N ARG A 40 -8.74 -21.97 12.69
CA ARG A 40 -8.77 -21.63 11.26
C ARG A 40 -9.33 -20.24 11.02
N GLU A 41 -10.44 -19.91 11.64
CA GLU A 41 -11.10 -18.61 11.52
C GLU A 41 -10.23 -17.44 12.00
N ASP A 42 -9.42 -17.64 13.05
CA ASP A 42 -8.52 -16.61 13.58
C ASP A 42 -7.33 -16.38 12.63
N THR A 43 -6.78 -17.45 12.07
CA THR A 43 -5.72 -17.34 11.06
C THR A 43 -6.19 -16.61 9.82
N LEU A 44 -7.34 -17.02 9.26
CA LEU A 44 -7.88 -16.40 8.06
C LEU A 44 -8.33 -14.95 8.27
N LEU A 45 -8.83 -14.61 9.47
CA LEU A 45 -9.10 -13.23 9.83
C LEU A 45 -7.81 -12.41 9.87
N LEU A 46 -6.75 -12.95 10.49
CA LEU A 46 -5.46 -12.28 10.55
C LEU A 46 -4.87 -12.06 9.15
N GLU A 47 -4.95 -13.06 8.27
CA GLU A 47 -4.55 -12.92 6.87
C GLU A 47 -5.36 -11.84 6.13
N ARG A 48 -6.69 -11.81 6.32
CA ARG A 48 -7.59 -10.86 5.66
C ARG A 48 -7.41 -9.42 6.17
N ALA A 49 -7.13 -9.24 7.47
CA ALA A 49 -6.92 -7.93 8.08
C ALA A 49 -5.45 -7.45 8.02
N SER A 50 -4.57 -8.21 7.34
CA SER A 50 -3.16 -7.90 7.15
C SER A 50 -2.68 -8.33 5.76
N PHE A 51 -1.49 -7.93 5.37
CA PHE A 51 -0.82 -8.49 4.18
C PHE A 51 -0.22 -9.89 4.45
N GLY A 52 -0.90 -10.75 5.23
CA GLY A 52 -0.46 -12.10 5.51
C GLY A 52 0.23 -12.28 6.86
N LEU A 53 0.61 -13.51 7.14
CA LEU A 53 1.10 -13.95 8.43
C LEU A 53 2.59 -13.68 8.62
N ASP A 54 2.96 -13.26 9.82
CA ASP A 54 4.28 -13.37 10.42
C ASP A 54 4.16 -13.71 11.91
N SER A 55 5.25 -14.11 12.54
CA SER A 55 5.24 -14.49 13.96
C SER A 55 4.83 -13.35 14.89
N ALA A 56 5.19 -12.10 14.55
CA ALA A 56 4.83 -10.93 15.35
C ALA A 56 3.32 -10.65 15.33
N SER A 57 2.68 -10.75 14.16
CA SER A 57 1.23 -10.56 14.01
C SER A 57 0.45 -11.68 14.73
N VAL A 58 0.90 -12.94 14.59
CA VAL A 58 0.30 -14.10 15.28
C VAL A 58 0.39 -13.95 16.79
N GLU A 59 1.54 -13.55 17.31
CA GLU A 59 1.73 -13.33 18.74
C GLU A 59 0.88 -12.16 19.26
N SER A 60 0.84 -11.04 18.54
CA SER A 60 -0.03 -9.91 18.87
C SER A 60 -1.51 -10.30 18.91
N PHE A 61 -1.95 -11.09 17.92
CA PHE A 61 -3.33 -11.59 17.87
C PHE A 61 -3.66 -12.51 19.07
N ARG A 62 -2.74 -13.41 19.44
CA ARG A 62 -2.92 -14.30 20.60
C ARG A 62 -3.04 -13.54 21.91
N GLN A 63 -2.23 -12.50 22.09
CA GLN A 63 -2.24 -11.69 23.30
C GLN A 63 -3.51 -10.86 23.43
N LEU A 64 -3.99 -10.29 22.33
CA LEU A 64 -5.12 -9.37 22.33
C LEU A 64 -6.47 -10.09 22.20
N GLY A 65 -6.53 -11.17 21.45
CA GLY A 65 -7.76 -11.77 20.94
C GLY A 65 -8.40 -10.93 19.85
N ARG A 66 -9.40 -11.52 19.16
CA ARG A 66 -10.00 -10.99 17.93
C ARG A 66 -10.48 -9.53 18.03
N GLU A 67 -11.29 -9.23 19.03
CA GLU A 67 -11.92 -7.90 19.13
C GLU A 67 -10.91 -6.79 19.39
N ARG A 68 -10.00 -7.00 20.35
CA ARG A 68 -8.97 -5.99 20.67
C ARG A 68 -7.94 -5.86 19.56
N PHE A 69 -7.63 -6.95 18.87
CA PHE A 69 -6.75 -6.89 17.70
C PHE A 69 -7.37 -6.02 16.61
N LEU A 70 -8.62 -6.28 16.23
CA LEU A 70 -9.33 -5.46 15.23
C LEU A 70 -9.46 -4.00 15.68
N ASP A 71 -9.78 -3.76 16.94
CA ASP A 71 -9.89 -2.40 17.48
C ASP A 71 -8.56 -1.65 17.37
N ARG A 72 -7.45 -2.30 17.72
CA ARG A 72 -6.10 -1.74 17.56
C ARG A 72 -5.72 -1.48 16.10
N GLN A 73 -6.15 -2.33 15.18
CA GLN A 73 -5.90 -2.15 13.74
C GLN A 73 -6.74 -1.01 13.15
N LEU A 74 -7.98 -0.81 13.63
CA LEU A 74 -8.87 0.28 13.19
C LEU A 74 -8.53 1.63 13.81
N HIS A 75 -7.85 1.63 14.97
CA HIS A 75 -7.39 2.83 15.66
C HIS A 75 -5.87 2.74 15.85
N PRO A 76 -5.11 2.72 14.73
CA PRO A 76 -3.66 2.67 14.83
C PRO A 76 -3.18 3.97 15.48
N GLY A 77 -2.49 3.87 16.59
CA GLY A 77 -1.68 4.97 17.08
C GLY A 77 -0.49 5.20 16.12
N GLU A 78 0.51 5.92 16.59
CA GLU A 78 1.76 6.03 15.83
C GLU A 78 2.38 4.63 15.65
N ALA A 79 2.53 4.20 14.38
CA ALA A 79 3.10 2.91 14.05
C ALA A 79 4.61 2.91 14.29
N VAL A 80 5.06 2.13 15.28
CA VAL A 80 6.49 1.96 15.54
C VAL A 80 7.02 0.85 14.64
N LEU A 81 7.65 1.25 13.54
CA LEU A 81 8.35 0.32 12.64
C LEU A 81 9.62 -0.24 13.32
N PRO A 82 10.08 -1.45 12.94
CA PRO A 82 11.39 -1.93 13.36
C PRO A 82 12.49 -0.91 13.05
N ALA A 83 13.39 -0.67 14.02
CA ALA A 83 14.39 0.40 13.92
C ALA A 83 15.22 0.40 12.61
N PRO A 84 15.68 -0.74 12.06
CA PRO A 84 16.36 -0.76 10.77
C PRO A 84 15.49 -0.25 9.61
N ILE A 85 14.20 -0.61 9.61
CA ILE A 85 13.24 -0.21 8.57
C ILE A 85 12.90 1.27 8.70
N ALA A 86 12.68 1.76 9.93
CA ALA A 86 12.46 3.19 10.18
C ALA A 86 13.65 4.04 9.73
N ALA A 87 14.89 3.59 10.01
CA ALA A 87 16.11 4.26 9.56
C ALA A 87 16.24 4.27 8.03
N GLU A 88 15.92 3.15 7.37
CA GLU A 88 15.96 3.05 5.91
C GLU A 88 14.94 3.98 5.25
N ILE A 89 13.69 3.97 5.72
CA ILE A 89 12.64 4.88 5.23
C ILE A 89 13.05 6.34 5.49
N GLY A 90 13.59 6.65 6.66
CA GLY A 90 14.06 7.99 7.00
C GLY A 90 15.24 8.48 6.17
N ALA A 91 16.01 7.58 5.55
CA ALA A 91 17.11 7.93 4.65
C ALA A 91 16.66 8.24 3.21
N LEU A 92 15.42 7.88 2.83
CA LEU A 92 14.89 8.13 1.49
C LEU A 92 14.65 9.63 1.28
N GLU A 93 15.03 10.15 0.13
CA GLU A 93 14.82 11.55 -0.22
C GLU A 93 13.32 11.91 -0.24
N VAL A 94 12.46 10.99 -0.70
CA VAL A 94 11.01 11.18 -0.72
C VAL A 94 10.40 11.37 0.67
N SER A 95 11.07 10.93 1.73
CA SER A 95 10.61 11.11 3.13
C SER A 95 10.86 12.52 3.66
N HIS A 96 11.62 13.34 2.92
CA HIS A 96 11.91 14.75 3.23
C HIS A 96 11.42 15.67 2.11
N ALA A 97 10.38 15.24 1.38
CA ALA A 97 9.85 15.94 0.23
C ALA A 97 9.37 17.36 0.59
N ASP A 98 9.73 18.30 -0.25
CA ASP A 98 9.08 19.61 -0.36
C ASP A 98 8.41 19.66 -1.74
N PRO A 99 7.13 19.31 -1.86
CA PRO A 99 6.45 19.23 -3.14
C PRO A 99 6.37 20.57 -3.86
N VAL A 100 6.30 21.68 -3.13
CA VAL A 100 6.29 23.05 -3.72
C VAL A 100 7.61 23.31 -4.42
N LYS A 101 8.72 23.07 -3.71
CA LYS A 101 10.07 23.25 -4.24
C LYS A 101 10.32 22.32 -5.42
N TRP A 102 9.97 21.04 -5.28
CA TRP A 102 10.19 20.07 -6.37
C TRP A 102 9.40 20.42 -7.62
N LEU A 103 8.14 20.82 -7.50
CA LEU A 103 7.35 21.27 -8.65
C LEU A 103 7.91 22.56 -9.28
N ALA A 104 8.34 23.50 -8.47
CA ALA A 104 8.98 24.73 -8.97
C ALA A 104 10.26 24.40 -9.75
N ASP A 105 11.13 23.57 -9.17
CA ASP A 105 12.41 23.16 -9.77
C ASP A 105 12.18 22.36 -11.08
N VAL A 106 11.29 21.38 -11.09
CA VAL A 106 11.03 20.57 -12.29
C VAL A 106 10.40 21.41 -13.41
N ASN A 107 9.50 22.34 -13.07
CA ASN A 107 8.91 23.25 -14.05
C ASN A 107 9.96 24.20 -14.64
N ALA A 108 10.87 24.72 -13.81
CA ALA A 108 11.99 25.55 -14.27
C ALA A 108 12.93 24.75 -15.19
N GLN A 109 13.27 23.51 -14.83
CA GLN A 109 14.11 22.64 -15.65
C GLN A 109 13.45 22.28 -16.99
N TYR A 110 12.15 21.95 -17.02
CA TYR A 110 11.44 21.72 -18.27
C TYR A 110 11.45 22.96 -19.17
N LYS A 111 11.27 24.15 -18.60
CA LYS A 111 11.32 25.40 -19.35
C LYS A 111 12.71 25.61 -19.98
N LEU A 112 13.79 25.36 -19.24
CA LEU A 112 15.16 25.44 -19.74
C LEU A 112 15.43 24.41 -20.85
N ILE A 113 15.06 23.14 -20.62
CA ILE A 113 15.24 22.06 -21.60
C ILE A 113 14.45 22.34 -22.89
N ASN A 114 13.22 22.84 -22.77
CA ASN A 114 12.41 23.15 -23.95
C ASN A 114 12.98 24.32 -24.78
N ALA A 115 13.70 25.25 -24.13
CA ALA A 115 14.38 26.33 -24.81
C ALA A 115 15.72 25.93 -25.47
N MET A 116 16.26 24.72 -25.18
CA MET A 116 17.48 24.22 -25.83
C MET A 116 17.22 23.88 -27.29
N PRO A 117 18.20 24.07 -28.17
CA PRO A 117 18.17 23.54 -29.53
C PRO A 117 17.96 22.01 -29.54
N ASP A 118 17.26 21.49 -30.53
CA ASP A 118 17.11 20.04 -30.69
C ASP A 118 18.47 19.39 -30.97
N GLY A 119 18.78 18.33 -30.23
CA GLY A 119 20.05 17.63 -30.30
C GLY A 119 20.35 16.78 -29.06
N ALA A 120 21.53 16.18 -29.05
CA ALA A 120 21.96 15.23 -28.01
C ALA A 120 21.92 15.86 -26.59
N ASP A 121 22.32 17.11 -26.43
CA ASP A 121 22.35 17.78 -25.13
C ASP A 121 20.95 17.96 -24.54
N LYS A 122 19.96 18.33 -25.38
CA LYS A 122 18.55 18.42 -24.97
C LYS A 122 17.98 17.06 -24.55
N GLU A 123 18.30 16.02 -25.32
CA GLU A 123 17.87 14.65 -25.00
C GLU A 123 18.53 14.17 -23.70
N GLN A 124 19.82 14.42 -23.51
CA GLN A 124 20.52 14.08 -22.28
C GLN A 124 19.95 14.81 -21.05
N ALA A 125 19.68 16.10 -21.15
CA ALA A 125 19.08 16.88 -20.10
C ALA A 125 17.67 16.37 -19.73
N ARG A 126 16.85 16.04 -20.76
CA ARG A 126 15.51 15.43 -20.57
C ARG A 126 15.60 14.06 -19.91
N LYS A 127 16.56 13.23 -20.34
CA LYS A 127 16.80 11.92 -19.74
C LYS A 127 17.21 12.06 -18.27
N ALA A 128 18.12 12.94 -17.94
CA ALA A 128 18.55 13.17 -16.54
C ALA A 128 17.39 13.60 -15.64
N LEU A 129 16.52 14.50 -16.13
CA LEU A 129 15.33 14.91 -15.40
C LEU A 129 14.34 13.76 -15.19
N ASN A 130 14.13 12.94 -16.21
CA ASN A 130 13.29 11.74 -16.13
C ASN A 130 13.86 10.70 -15.15
N ASP A 131 15.17 10.45 -15.19
CA ASP A 131 15.84 9.50 -14.30
C ASP A 131 15.72 9.97 -12.83
N ARG A 132 15.79 11.29 -12.59
CA ARG A 132 15.54 11.86 -11.27
C ARG A 132 14.11 11.60 -10.78
N GLY A 133 13.09 11.87 -11.61
CA GLY A 133 11.69 11.58 -11.29
C GLY A 133 11.45 10.09 -11.05
N ASN A 134 12.05 9.20 -11.87
CA ASN A 134 11.98 7.76 -11.69
C ASN A 134 12.58 7.29 -10.35
N LYS A 135 13.70 7.91 -9.92
CA LYS A 135 14.32 7.64 -8.62
C LYS A 135 13.35 7.97 -7.49
N LEU A 136 12.75 9.15 -7.49
CA LEU A 136 11.83 9.59 -6.44
C LEU A 136 10.56 8.73 -6.38
N ALA A 137 9.98 8.39 -7.53
CA ALA A 137 8.84 7.48 -7.58
C ALA A 137 9.20 6.08 -7.07
N TYR A 138 10.40 5.58 -7.40
CA TYR A 138 10.89 4.31 -6.86
C TYR A 138 11.10 4.37 -5.34
N GLU A 139 11.62 5.46 -4.80
CA GLU A 139 11.75 5.63 -3.35
C GLU A 139 10.39 5.64 -2.64
N ALA A 140 9.35 6.26 -3.26
CA ALA A 140 7.99 6.18 -2.76
C ALA A 140 7.48 4.73 -2.71
N ILE A 141 7.65 3.99 -3.81
CA ILE A 141 7.30 2.55 -3.88
C ILE A 141 8.07 1.74 -2.83
N ARG A 142 9.38 2.01 -2.66
CA ARG A 142 10.20 1.34 -1.65
C ARG A 142 9.67 1.58 -0.23
N ARG A 143 9.32 2.82 0.09
CA ARG A 143 8.73 3.21 1.38
C ARG A 143 7.41 2.46 1.64
N ASP A 144 6.51 2.44 0.67
CA ASP A 144 5.23 1.74 0.73
C ASP A 144 5.43 0.22 0.93
N LEU A 145 6.27 -0.42 0.13
CA LEU A 145 6.57 -1.86 0.24
C LEU A 145 7.20 -2.22 1.59
N LEU A 146 8.12 -1.41 2.11
CA LEU A 146 8.71 -1.64 3.43
C LEU A 146 7.66 -1.54 4.54
N ARG A 147 6.72 -0.60 4.46
CA ARG A 147 5.59 -0.50 5.38
C ARG A 147 4.64 -1.68 5.24
N ALA A 148 4.27 -2.07 4.04
CA ALA A 148 3.41 -3.22 3.80
C ALA A 148 3.98 -4.52 4.40
N VAL A 149 5.31 -4.70 4.34
CA VAL A 149 5.96 -5.89 4.90
C VAL A 149 6.12 -5.79 6.43
N TYR A 150 6.51 -4.64 6.98
CA TYR A 150 7.02 -4.56 8.37
C TYR A 150 6.17 -3.74 9.35
N SER A 151 5.15 -3.01 8.88
CA SER A 151 4.30 -2.24 9.77
C SER A 151 3.51 -3.15 10.72
N PRO A 152 3.42 -2.83 12.03
CA PRO A 152 2.52 -3.52 12.95
C PRO A 152 1.04 -3.14 12.74
N THR A 153 0.77 -2.03 12.04
CA THR A 153 -0.57 -1.54 11.70
C THR A 153 -0.96 -1.97 10.29
N GLN A 154 -1.05 -3.28 10.09
CA GLN A 154 -1.21 -3.90 8.78
C GLN A 154 -2.50 -3.50 8.06
N LEU A 155 -3.62 -3.34 8.78
CA LEU A 155 -4.87 -2.89 8.18
C LEU A 155 -4.75 -1.45 7.66
N GLN A 156 -3.95 -0.60 8.30
CA GLN A 156 -3.66 0.74 7.79
C GLN A 156 -2.95 0.67 6.44
N GLU A 157 -1.95 -0.20 6.30
CA GLU A 157 -1.22 -0.35 5.03
C GLU A 157 -2.14 -0.89 3.92
N GLN A 158 -3.01 -1.86 4.22
CA GLN A 158 -4.02 -2.33 3.27
C GLN A 158 -5.00 -1.21 2.86
N MET A 159 -5.42 -0.36 3.81
CA MET A 159 -6.31 0.75 3.51
C MET A 159 -5.60 1.87 2.73
N VAL A 160 -4.29 2.09 2.96
CA VAL A 160 -3.49 2.99 2.10
C VAL A 160 -3.49 2.48 0.67
N TRP A 161 -3.19 1.19 0.45
CA TRP A 161 -3.24 0.58 -0.88
C TRP A 161 -4.64 0.69 -1.50
N PHE A 162 -5.70 0.36 -0.73
CA PHE A 162 -7.08 0.43 -1.21
C PHE A 162 -7.45 1.84 -1.69
N TRP A 163 -7.16 2.87 -0.90
CA TRP A 163 -7.50 4.25 -1.25
C TRP A 163 -6.58 4.82 -2.34
N LEU A 164 -5.31 4.41 -2.41
CA LEU A 164 -4.45 4.73 -3.56
C LEU A 164 -4.95 4.11 -4.86
N ASN A 165 -5.58 2.96 -4.78
CA ASN A 165 -6.22 2.32 -5.92
C ASN A 165 -7.55 3.01 -6.29
N HIS A 166 -8.37 3.36 -5.31
CA HIS A 166 -9.66 4.04 -5.50
C HIS A 166 -9.50 5.47 -6.03
N PHE A 167 -8.54 6.22 -5.50
CA PHE A 167 -8.16 7.56 -5.96
C PHE A 167 -6.88 7.48 -6.80
N SER A 168 -6.90 6.60 -7.79
CA SER A 168 -5.71 6.25 -8.58
C SER A 168 -5.11 7.45 -9.32
N VAL A 169 -3.77 7.51 -9.33
CA VAL A 169 -3.00 8.45 -10.14
C VAL A 169 -1.89 7.72 -10.87
N PHE A 170 -1.63 8.08 -12.14
CA PHE A 170 -0.62 7.42 -12.97
C PHE A 170 0.70 8.18 -12.94
N GLN A 171 1.74 7.58 -12.37
CA GLN A 171 3.04 8.21 -12.16
C GLN A 171 3.71 8.76 -13.43
N TYR A 172 3.39 8.20 -14.60
CA TYR A 172 4.03 8.61 -15.86
C TYR A 172 3.28 9.74 -16.58
N LYS A 173 2.16 10.26 -16.05
CA LYS A 173 1.52 11.45 -16.57
C LYS A 173 2.20 12.70 -16.02
N ALA A 174 2.63 13.60 -16.90
CA ALA A 174 3.24 14.88 -16.55
C ALA A 174 4.35 14.75 -15.47
N ASN A 175 4.25 15.50 -14.37
CA ASN A 175 5.22 15.53 -13.27
C ASN A 175 4.87 14.65 -12.07
N LEU A 176 3.92 13.68 -12.23
CA LEU A 176 3.41 12.91 -11.10
C LEU A 176 4.47 12.06 -10.39
N ARG A 177 5.53 11.63 -11.07
CA ARG A 177 6.68 10.94 -10.44
C ARG A 177 7.31 11.70 -9.28
N TRP A 178 7.16 13.02 -9.28
CA TRP A 178 7.65 13.90 -8.21
C TRP A 178 6.65 14.05 -7.06
N LEU A 179 5.40 13.63 -7.25
CA LEU A 179 4.28 13.89 -6.35
C LEU A 179 3.66 12.65 -5.74
N VAL A 180 3.82 11.46 -6.36
CA VAL A 180 3.11 10.24 -5.89
C VAL A 180 3.45 9.86 -4.45
N GLY A 181 4.69 10.07 -4.01
CA GLY A 181 5.09 9.80 -2.64
C GLY A 181 4.49 10.79 -1.63
N ASP A 182 4.36 12.06 -2.00
CA ASP A 182 3.70 13.08 -1.20
C ASP A 182 2.18 12.86 -1.17
N TYR A 183 1.58 12.47 -2.29
CA TYR A 183 0.17 12.15 -2.41
C TYR A 183 -0.25 11.00 -1.46
N GLU A 184 0.54 9.92 -1.44
CA GLU A 184 0.31 8.84 -0.48
C GLU A 184 0.41 9.33 0.96
N GLU A 185 1.49 10.04 1.29
CA GLU A 185 1.83 10.40 2.67
C GLU A 185 0.88 11.45 3.27
N HIS A 186 0.44 12.43 2.47
CA HIS A 186 -0.29 13.59 2.98
C HIS A 186 -1.77 13.62 2.57
N ALA A 187 -2.15 13.04 1.41
CA ALA A 187 -3.55 13.02 1.01
C ALA A 187 -4.26 11.72 1.37
N ILE A 188 -3.59 10.57 1.32
CA ILE A 188 -4.23 9.26 1.53
C ILE A 188 -4.05 8.77 2.96
N ARG A 189 -2.81 8.55 3.39
CA ARG A 189 -2.47 7.88 4.66
C ARG A 189 -3.13 8.47 5.91
N PRO A 190 -3.20 9.80 6.10
CA PRO A 190 -3.83 10.39 7.30
C PRO A 190 -5.35 10.17 7.38
N HIS A 191 -6.00 9.86 6.24
CA HIS A 191 -7.45 9.83 6.13
C HIS A 191 -8.04 8.42 5.97
N VAL A 192 -7.22 7.36 5.98
CA VAL A 192 -7.65 5.99 5.64
C VAL A 192 -8.76 5.42 6.53
N PHE A 193 -8.89 5.89 7.77
CA PHE A 193 -9.94 5.51 8.71
C PHE A 193 -10.82 6.68 9.15
N GLY A 194 -10.55 7.89 8.62
CA GLY A 194 -11.27 9.11 8.95
C GLY A 194 -12.63 9.22 8.25
N ARG A 195 -13.13 10.43 8.13
CA ARG A 195 -14.36 10.70 7.36
C ARG A 195 -14.06 10.66 5.88
N PHE A 196 -14.90 10.00 5.11
CA PHE A 196 -14.73 9.90 3.66
C PHE A 196 -14.71 11.26 2.96
N LYS A 197 -15.49 12.24 3.46
CA LYS A 197 -15.44 13.61 2.98
C LYS A 197 -14.04 14.22 3.07
N ASP A 198 -13.36 14.02 4.20
CA ASP A 198 -12.03 14.59 4.42
C ASP A 198 -10.99 13.95 3.49
N LEU A 199 -11.13 12.66 3.22
CA LEU A 199 -10.30 11.96 2.23
C LEU A 199 -10.54 12.49 0.81
N VAL A 200 -11.81 12.69 0.42
CA VAL A 200 -12.17 13.30 -0.89
C VAL A 200 -11.57 14.69 -1.01
N MET A 201 -11.70 15.53 0.02
CA MET A 201 -11.12 16.88 0.02
C MET A 201 -9.59 16.84 -0.06
N ALA A 202 -8.93 16.00 0.73
CA ALA A 202 -7.48 15.87 0.71
C ALA A 202 -6.94 15.46 -0.67
N THR A 203 -7.63 14.53 -1.35
CA THR A 203 -7.27 14.13 -2.72
C THR A 203 -7.55 15.25 -3.73
N LEU A 204 -8.67 15.95 -3.59
CA LEU A 204 -9.07 17.07 -4.45
C LEU A 204 -8.10 18.25 -4.36
N GLU A 205 -7.59 18.55 -3.19
CA GLU A 205 -6.65 19.64 -2.97
C GLU A 205 -5.21 19.24 -3.32
N HIS A 206 -4.94 17.97 -3.58
CA HIS A 206 -3.57 17.54 -3.83
C HIS A 206 -3.14 17.75 -5.29
N PRO A 207 -1.95 18.36 -5.55
CA PRO A 207 -1.46 18.64 -6.91
C PRO A 207 -1.39 17.41 -7.82
N ALA A 208 -1.13 16.22 -7.28
CA ALA A 208 -1.10 14.99 -8.07
C ALA A 208 -2.45 14.70 -8.75
N MET A 209 -3.55 14.74 -8.00
CA MET A 209 -4.89 14.50 -8.55
C MET A 209 -5.31 15.60 -9.51
N LEU A 210 -5.07 16.86 -9.15
CA LEU A 210 -5.38 18.02 -10.00
C LEU A 210 -4.66 17.96 -11.35
N GLN A 211 -3.41 17.47 -11.36
CA GLN A 211 -2.63 17.31 -12.58
C GLN A 211 -3.03 16.04 -13.34
N TYR A 212 -3.35 14.96 -12.62
CA TYR A 212 -3.74 13.70 -13.24
C TYR A 212 -5.07 13.82 -13.99
N LEU A 213 -6.06 14.48 -13.42
CA LEU A 213 -7.38 14.68 -14.03
C LEU A 213 -7.57 16.06 -14.69
N ASP A 214 -6.45 16.79 -14.93
CA ASP A 214 -6.37 18.04 -15.69
C ASP A 214 -7.21 19.20 -15.12
N ASN A 215 -7.61 19.14 -13.83
CA ASN A 215 -8.38 20.23 -13.21
C ASN A 215 -7.57 21.53 -13.06
N ASN A 216 -6.25 21.43 -13.00
CA ASN A 216 -5.36 22.60 -13.00
C ASN A 216 -5.53 23.47 -14.27
N GLN A 217 -6.14 22.95 -15.34
CA GLN A 217 -6.46 23.67 -16.56
C GLN A 217 -7.91 24.21 -16.55
N ASN A 218 -8.77 23.73 -15.62
CA ASN A 218 -10.18 24.10 -15.54
C ASN A 218 -10.36 25.56 -15.09
N ALA A 219 -11.09 26.36 -15.89
CA ALA A 219 -11.29 27.77 -15.62
C ALA A 219 -12.62 28.27 -16.22
N ALA A 220 -13.14 29.37 -15.69
CA ALA A 220 -14.28 30.07 -16.26
C ALA A 220 -14.03 30.38 -17.75
N GLY A 221 -14.94 29.97 -18.62
CA GLY A 221 -14.81 30.10 -20.08
C GLY A 221 -13.96 28.99 -20.75
N HIS A 222 -13.33 28.12 -20.01
CA HIS A 222 -12.59 26.94 -20.49
C HIS A 222 -12.82 25.74 -19.56
N ILE A 223 -14.08 25.31 -19.50
CA ILE A 223 -14.51 24.23 -18.60
C ILE A 223 -13.89 22.91 -19.03
N ASN A 224 -13.29 22.20 -18.05
CA ASN A 224 -12.79 20.83 -18.19
C ASN A 224 -13.61 19.91 -17.29
N GLU A 225 -14.37 19.00 -17.89
CA GLU A 225 -15.26 18.09 -17.17
C GLU A 225 -14.55 16.84 -16.62
N ASN A 226 -13.30 16.60 -16.99
CA ASN A 226 -12.62 15.32 -16.69
C ASN A 226 -12.67 15.00 -15.21
N TYR A 227 -12.17 15.90 -14.37
CA TYR A 227 -12.16 15.63 -12.92
C TYR A 227 -13.57 15.56 -12.33
N ALA A 228 -14.47 16.41 -12.74
CA ALA A 228 -15.86 16.40 -12.26
C ALA A 228 -16.55 15.07 -12.57
N ARG A 229 -16.31 14.52 -13.74
CA ARG A 229 -16.84 13.22 -14.15
C ARG A 229 -16.29 12.10 -13.28
N GLU A 230 -14.99 12.01 -13.15
CA GLU A 230 -14.34 10.94 -12.37
C GLU A 230 -14.69 11.05 -10.88
N LEU A 231 -14.83 12.27 -10.34
CA LEU A 231 -15.26 12.48 -8.96
C LEU A 231 -16.67 11.91 -8.69
N LEU A 232 -17.61 12.09 -9.61
CA LEU A 232 -18.95 11.52 -9.49
C LEU A 232 -18.99 10.02 -9.79
N GLU A 233 -18.31 9.60 -10.86
CA GLU A 233 -18.45 8.27 -11.43
C GLU A 233 -17.58 7.21 -10.72
N LEU A 234 -16.30 7.51 -10.45
CA LEU A 234 -15.35 6.54 -9.90
C LEU A 234 -15.05 6.76 -8.43
N HIS A 235 -15.09 8.00 -7.95
CA HIS A 235 -14.62 8.29 -6.60
C HIS A 235 -15.76 8.37 -5.56
N THR A 236 -17.04 8.63 -5.98
CA THR A 236 -18.10 8.87 -5.00
C THR A 236 -19.41 8.14 -5.26
N LEU A 237 -20.14 8.47 -6.32
CA LEU A 237 -21.51 7.96 -6.52
C LEU A 237 -21.56 6.60 -7.23
N GLY A 238 -20.52 6.28 -7.99
CA GLY A 238 -20.49 5.11 -8.86
C GLY A 238 -21.21 5.33 -10.20
N VAL A 239 -20.93 4.47 -11.17
CA VAL A 239 -21.64 4.46 -12.46
C VAL A 239 -23.13 4.29 -12.22
N GLY A 240 -23.95 5.19 -12.77
CA GLY A 240 -25.40 5.16 -12.56
C GLY A 240 -25.86 5.61 -11.17
N GLY A 241 -25.01 6.34 -10.44
CA GLY A 241 -25.27 6.86 -9.09
C GLY A 241 -26.32 7.97 -8.98
N GLY A 242 -27.11 8.21 -10.04
CA GLY A 242 -28.23 9.16 -10.03
C GLY A 242 -27.86 10.59 -10.46
N TYR A 243 -26.67 10.81 -10.96
CA TYR A 243 -26.24 12.09 -11.55
C TYR A 243 -26.47 12.11 -13.08
N SER A 244 -26.65 13.31 -13.63
CA SER A 244 -26.80 13.56 -15.05
C SER A 244 -25.55 14.18 -15.68
N GLN A 245 -25.50 14.26 -17.01
CA GLN A 245 -24.44 15.02 -17.71
C GLN A 245 -24.44 16.49 -17.29
N GLN A 246 -25.60 17.07 -16.98
CA GLN A 246 -25.68 18.43 -16.47
C GLN A 246 -25.03 18.57 -15.11
N ASP A 247 -25.15 17.58 -14.20
CA ASP A 247 -24.48 17.59 -12.90
C ASP A 247 -22.96 17.55 -13.06
N VAL A 248 -22.43 16.79 -14.05
CA VAL A 248 -21.01 16.80 -14.39
C VAL A 248 -20.55 18.20 -14.81
N GLN A 249 -21.31 18.88 -15.66
CA GLN A 249 -21.01 20.24 -16.12
C GLN A 249 -21.06 21.25 -14.98
N GLU A 250 -22.07 21.18 -14.13
CA GLU A 250 -22.22 22.06 -12.98
C GLU A 250 -21.11 21.86 -11.97
N LEU A 251 -20.74 20.60 -11.69
CA LEU A 251 -19.59 20.30 -10.83
C LEU A 251 -18.27 20.79 -11.44
N ALA A 252 -18.08 20.65 -12.75
CA ALA A 252 -16.90 21.20 -13.43
C ALA A 252 -16.83 22.73 -13.29
N ARG A 253 -17.98 23.45 -13.34
CA ARG A 253 -18.05 24.88 -13.06
C ARG A 253 -17.71 25.20 -11.60
N VAL A 254 -18.18 24.39 -10.64
CA VAL A 254 -17.81 24.49 -9.21
C VAL A 254 -16.29 24.36 -9.03
N LEU A 255 -15.67 23.41 -9.73
CA LEU A 255 -14.23 23.13 -9.63
C LEU A 255 -13.34 24.12 -10.39
N THR A 256 -13.91 25.11 -11.11
CA THR A 256 -13.11 26.15 -11.77
C THR A 256 -12.32 26.95 -10.73
N GLY A 257 -11.09 27.31 -11.05
CA GLY A 257 -10.19 28.04 -10.15
C GLY A 257 -9.46 27.18 -9.14
N VAL A 258 -9.87 25.92 -8.94
CA VAL A 258 -9.10 24.92 -8.16
C VAL A 258 -7.90 24.48 -9.01
N GLY A 259 -6.68 24.67 -8.53
CA GLY A 259 -5.49 24.47 -9.34
C GLY A 259 -4.18 24.37 -8.55
N ILE A 260 -3.09 24.56 -9.26
CA ILE A 260 -1.72 24.43 -8.76
C ILE A 260 -0.97 25.73 -8.98
N ASN A 261 -0.30 26.24 -7.95
CA ASN A 261 0.57 27.39 -8.03
C ASN A 261 1.83 27.20 -7.16
N VAL A 262 2.99 27.24 -7.79
CA VAL A 262 4.30 27.21 -7.11
C VAL A 262 5.08 28.52 -7.31
N GLY A 263 4.47 29.51 -7.97
CA GLY A 263 5.02 30.85 -8.20
C GLY A 263 4.43 31.90 -7.25
N ASP A 264 4.45 33.14 -7.70
CA ASP A 264 3.88 34.28 -6.98
C ASP A 264 2.35 34.24 -6.97
N GLN A 265 1.75 34.90 -5.99
CA GLN A 265 0.32 35.09 -5.95
C GLN A 265 -0.16 35.88 -7.19
N PRO A 266 -1.25 35.44 -7.86
CA PRO A 266 -1.78 36.13 -9.01
C PRO A 266 -2.27 37.55 -8.64
N LYS A 267 -2.16 38.49 -9.58
CA LYS A 267 -2.74 39.81 -9.40
C LYS A 267 -4.26 39.71 -9.47
N LEU A 268 -4.93 40.02 -8.39
CA LEU A 268 -6.36 39.94 -8.24
C LEU A 268 -7.00 41.31 -8.11
N LYS A 269 -8.25 41.45 -8.58
CA LYS A 269 -9.07 42.61 -8.29
C LYS A 269 -9.33 42.70 -6.78
N PRO A 270 -9.48 43.92 -6.21
CA PRO A 270 -9.66 44.10 -4.76
C PRO A 270 -10.75 43.24 -4.14
N GLU A 271 -11.91 43.13 -4.82
CA GLU A 271 -13.06 42.34 -4.37
C GLU A 271 -12.82 40.83 -4.33
N ARG A 272 -11.78 40.33 -5.00
CA ARG A 272 -11.44 38.90 -5.07
C ARG A 272 -10.21 38.53 -4.23
N GLN A 273 -9.47 39.51 -3.71
CA GLN A 273 -8.23 39.23 -2.97
C GLN A 273 -8.46 38.36 -1.74
N GLY A 274 -9.54 38.60 -0.97
CA GLY A 274 -9.89 37.84 0.21
C GLY A 274 -10.46 36.42 -0.07
N MET A 275 -10.66 36.06 -1.35
CA MET A 275 -11.15 34.73 -1.74
C MET A 275 -10.03 33.81 -2.21
N TYR A 276 -8.81 34.31 -2.39
CA TYR A 276 -7.67 33.52 -2.80
C TYR A 276 -7.20 32.63 -1.66
N ILE A 277 -7.05 31.35 -1.95
CA ILE A 277 -6.55 30.36 -0.99
C ILE A 277 -5.27 29.74 -1.57
N ARG A 278 -4.28 29.51 -0.72
CA ARG A 278 -3.08 28.78 -1.06
C ARG A 278 -2.65 27.92 0.13
N SER A 279 -2.40 26.63 -0.13
CA SER A 279 -1.81 25.68 0.82
C SER A 279 -0.77 24.85 0.09
N GLY A 280 0.51 25.05 0.40
CA GLY A 280 1.58 24.41 -0.36
C GLY A 280 1.51 24.80 -1.84
N ALA A 281 1.40 23.79 -2.71
CA ALA A 281 1.25 23.95 -4.15
C ALA A 281 -0.22 24.05 -4.61
N PHE A 282 -1.17 23.76 -3.76
CA PHE A 282 -2.60 23.97 -4.05
C PHE A 282 -2.95 25.44 -4.08
N GLU A 283 -3.80 25.87 -5.04
CA GLU A 283 -4.45 27.18 -5.00
C GLU A 283 -5.94 27.08 -5.34
N PHE A 284 -6.74 27.94 -4.73
CA PHE A 284 -8.01 28.38 -5.31
C PHE A 284 -7.82 29.81 -5.83
N ASN A 285 -7.94 29.96 -7.15
CA ASN A 285 -7.74 31.24 -7.83
C ASN A 285 -9.10 31.83 -8.27
N PRO A 286 -9.64 32.84 -7.54
CA PRO A 286 -10.93 33.41 -7.84
C PRO A 286 -10.98 34.16 -9.18
N ALA A 287 -9.83 34.49 -9.80
CA ALA A 287 -9.82 35.07 -11.15
C ALA A 287 -10.19 34.05 -12.23
N ARG A 288 -10.04 32.76 -11.94
CA ARG A 288 -10.34 31.64 -12.84
C ARG A 288 -11.68 30.95 -12.51
N HIS A 289 -12.33 31.35 -11.39
CA HIS A 289 -13.56 30.71 -10.93
C HIS A 289 -14.80 31.28 -11.63
N ASP A 290 -15.77 30.41 -11.95
CA ASP A 290 -17.10 30.74 -12.45
C ASP A 290 -18.03 31.07 -11.26
N PHE A 291 -18.41 32.34 -11.11
CA PHE A 291 -19.29 32.81 -10.04
C PHE A 291 -20.80 32.78 -10.42
N GLY A 292 -21.15 32.21 -11.57
CA GLY A 292 -22.56 32.01 -11.93
C GLY A 292 -23.27 31.05 -10.97
N SER A 293 -24.59 31.19 -10.84
CA SER A 293 -25.39 30.23 -10.06
C SER A 293 -25.25 28.82 -10.62
N LYS A 294 -25.20 27.82 -9.72
CA LYS A 294 -25.02 26.41 -10.06
C LYS A 294 -26.08 25.56 -9.36
N THR A 295 -26.44 24.45 -9.98
CA THR A 295 -27.36 23.45 -9.40
C THR A 295 -26.72 22.07 -9.55
N LEU A 296 -26.48 21.37 -8.47
CA LEU A 296 -25.87 20.03 -8.46
C LEU A 296 -26.82 19.04 -7.79
N LEU A 297 -27.13 17.92 -8.46
CA LEU A 297 -28.03 16.87 -7.95
C LEU A 297 -29.40 17.46 -7.52
N GLY A 298 -29.90 18.46 -8.26
CA GLY A 298 -31.16 19.14 -7.97
C GLY A 298 -31.11 20.17 -6.83
N HIS A 299 -29.95 20.43 -6.24
CA HIS A 299 -29.76 21.38 -5.14
C HIS A 299 -28.95 22.60 -5.61
N PRO A 300 -29.39 23.84 -5.25
CA PRO A 300 -28.56 25.01 -5.51
C PRO A 300 -27.25 24.91 -4.69
N ILE A 301 -26.16 25.26 -5.32
CA ILE A 301 -24.87 25.36 -4.61
C ILE A 301 -24.71 26.81 -4.14
N ASP A 302 -24.91 26.97 -2.85
CA ASP A 302 -24.77 28.26 -2.16
C ASP A 302 -23.34 28.35 -1.60
N GLY A 303 -22.66 29.38 -1.95
CA GLY A 303 -21.30 29.66 -1.50
C GLY A 303 -20.70 30.75 -2.37
N LYS A 304 -19.51 31.17 -1.99
CA LYS A 304 -18.74 32.11 -2.79
C LYS A 304 -17.30 31.61 -2.84
N GLY A 305 -16.82 31.34 -4.04
CA GLY A 305 -15.49 30.86 -4.24
C GLY A 305 -15.30 29.41 -3.75
N PHE A 306 -14.27 29.13 -2.94
CA PHE A 306 -13.94 27.78 -2.52
C PHE A 306 -15.04 27.10 -1.66
N GLY A 307 -15.85 27.86 -0.95
CA GLY A 307 -17.00 27.33 -0.21
C GLY A 307 -18.01 26.57 -1.09
N GLU A 308 -18.08 26.87 -2.40
CA GLU A 308 -18.88 26.11 -3.35
C GLU A 308 -18.34 24.68 -3.54
N VAL A 309 -17.02 24.53 -3.54
CA VAL A 309 -16.36 23.21 -3.65
C VAL A 309 -16.65 22.38 -2.41
N GLU A 310 -16.51 22.97 -1.21
CA GLU A 310 -16.80 22.30 0.06
C GLU A 310 -18.28 21.87 0.17
N ALA A 311 -19.21 22.76 -0.27
CA ALA A 311 -20.64 22.48 -0.31
C ALA A 311 -20.96 21.36 -1.30
N ALA A 312 -20.38 21.37 -2.50
CA ALA A 312 -20.58 20.33 -3.51
C ALA A 312 -20.06 18.97 -3.04
N VAL A 313 -18.86 18.88 -2.48
CA VAL A 313 -18.32 17.63 -1.93
C VAL A 313 -19.19 17.13 -0.77
N SER A 314 -19.63 18.02 0.11
CA SER A 314 -20.54 17.65 1.22
C SER A 314 -21.86 17.07 0.70
N LEU A 315 -22.45 17.70 -0.31
CA LEU A 315 -23.67 17.23 -0.95
C LEU A 315 -23.49 15.85 -1.60
N ILE A 316 -22.40 15.65 -2.35
CA ILE A 316 -22.11 14.40 -3.05
C ILE A 316 -21.91 13.26 -2.05
N VAL A 317 -21.09 13.46 -1.02
CA VAL A 317 -20.75 12.44 -0.02
C VAL A 317 -21.98 12.06 0.84
N SER A 318 -22.91 13.01 1.07
CA SER A 318 -24.15 12.75 1.80
C SER A 318 -25.19 11.94 1.02
N GLN A 319 -24.95 11.64 -0.27
CA GLN A 319 -25.91 10.86 -1.05
C GLN A 319 -25.92 9.37 -0.64
N PRO A 320 -27.10 8.72 -0.53
CA PRO A 320 -27.17 7.28 -0.30
C PRO A 320 -26.48 6.44 -1.37
N ALA A 321 -26.34 6.95 -2.59
CA ALA A 321 -25.58 6.32 -3.67
C ALA A 321 -24.08 6.23 -3.30
N CYS A 322 -23.50 7.30 -2.76
CA CYS A 322 -22.12 7.34 -2.30
C CYS A 322 -21.88 6.31 -1.17
N ALA A 323 -22.75 6.30 -0.16
CA ALA A 323 -22.67 5.34 0.94
C ALA A 323 -22.67 3.89 0.45
N ARG A 324 -23.56 3.55 -0.50
CA ARG A 324 -23.63 2.20 -1.08
C ARG A 324 -22.41 1.88 -1.94
N PHE A 325 -21.96 2.82 -2.76
CA PHE A 325 -20.82 2.63 -3.64
C PHE A 325 -19.54 2.33 -2.83
N VAL A 326 -19.19 3.21 -1.88
CA VAL A 326 -18.01 3.04 -1.03
C VAL A 326 -18.11 1.76 -0.19
N SER A 327 -19.28 1.48 0.40
CA SER A 327 -19.50 0.25 1.17
C SER A 327 -19.34 -1.01 0.30
N ARG A 328 -19.79 -0.96 -0.95
CA ARG A 328 -19.66 -2.08 -1.88
C ARG A 328 -18.21 -2.31 -2.27
N GLU A 329 -17.44 -1.27 -2.57
CA GLU A 329 -16.01 -1.39 -2.89
C GLU A 329 -15.21 -1.98 -1.72
N LEU A 330 -15.45 -1.51 -0.49
CA LEU A 330 -14.84 -2.09 0.72
C LEU A 330 -15.25 -3.56 0.92
N ALA A 331 -16.52 -3.90 0.66
CA ALA A 331 -16.99 -5.28 0.78
C ALA A 331 -16.43 -6.19 -0.34
N ILE A 332 -16.21 -5.68 -1.55
CA ILE A 332 -15.50 -6.40 -2.62
C ILE A 332 -14.05 -6.67 -2.19
N TYR A 333 -13.39 -5.67 -1.62
CA TYR A 333 -11.99 -5.79 -1.22
C TYR A 333 -11.79 -6.77 -0.06
N PHE A 334 -12.64 -6.72 0.97
CA PHE A 334 -12.46 -7.49 2.20
C PHE A 334 -13.35 -8.73 2.35
N VAL A 335 -14.39 -8.93 1.55
CA VAL A 335 -15.32 -10.05 1.77
C VAL A 335 -15.37 -10.98 0.58
N ALA A 336 -15.89 -10.56 -0.55
CA ALA A 336 -16.04 -11.40 -1.73
C ALA A 336 -16.22 -10.56 -2.99
N ASP A 337 -15.93 -11.13 -4.15
CA ASP A 337 -16.12 -10.47 -5.46
C ASP A 337 -17.57 -10.03 -5.69
N ASN A 338 -18.53 -10.79 -5.14
CA ASN A 338 -19.96 -10.47 -5.14
C ASN A 338 -20.47 -10.44 -3.69
N PRO A 339 -20.24 -9.34 -2.95
CA PRO A 339 -20.64 -9.28 -1.55
C PRO A 339 -22.16 -9.29 -1.40
N PRO A 340 -22.70 -9.92 -0.32
CA PRO A 340 -24.13 -9.95 -0.06
C PRO A 340 -24.72 -8.53 0.05
N ALA A 341 -25.80 -8.27 -0.69
CA ALA A 341 -26.45 -6.95 -0.71
C ALA A 341 -26.88 -6.48 0.70
N ALA A 342 -27.30 -7.40 1.56
CA ALA A 342 -27.67 -7.08 2.94
C ALA A 342 -26.49 -6.56 3.78
N LEU A 343 -25.27 -7.05 3.54
CA LEU A 343 -24.05 -6.53 4.17
C LEU A 343 -23.77 -5.10 3.67
N VAL A 344 -23.76 -4.91 2.36
CA VAL A 344 -23.51 -3.60 1.73
C VAL A 344 -24.49 -2.56 2.26
N GLU A 345 -25.77 -2.91 2.35
CA GLU A 345 -26.79 -1.98 2.86
C GLU A 345 -26.58 -1.62 4.34
N ARG A 346 -26.22 -2.58 5.21
CA ARG A 346 -25.88 -2.28 6.61
C ARG A 346 -24.64 -1.39 6.74
N MET A 347 -23.63 -1.62 5.91
CA MET A 347 -22.44 -0.77 5.85
C MET A 347 -22.79 0.64 5.38
N ALA A 348 -23.64 0.77 4.34
CA ALA A 348 -24.11 2.04 3.84
C ALA A 348 -24.95 2.81 4.88
N GLN A 349 -25.81 2.13 5.63
CA GLN A 349 -26.52 2.72 6.77
C GLN A 349 -25.57 3.20 7.86
N THR A 350 -24.47 2.45 8.13
CA THR A 350 -23.45 2.89 9.07
C THR A 350 -22.74 4.12 8.54
N PHE A 351 -22.35 4.14 7.28
CA PHE A 351 -21.76 5.31 6.60
C PHE A 351 -22.64 6.55 6.78
N MET A 352 -23.93 6.46 6.43
CA MET A 352 -24.87 7.58 6.54
C MET A 352 -25.02 8.05 7.99
N ARG A 353 -25.13 7.13 8.96
CA ARG A 353 -25.34 7.47 10.38
C ARG A 353 -24.10 8.10 11.02
N THR A 354 -22.92 7.78 10.56
CA THR A 354 -21.64 8.24 11.12
C THR A 354 -20.97 9.34 10.30
N ASP A 355 -21.70 9.94 9.34
CA ASP A 355 -21.18 10.99 8.45
C ASP A 355 -19.91 10.53 7.71
N GLY A 356 -19.96 9.31 7.17
CA GLY A 356 -18.88 8.75 6.36
C GLY A 356 -17.66 8.26 7.14
N ASP A 357 -17.77 7.91 8.42
CA ASP A 357 -16.67 7.34 9.21
C ASP A 357 -16.26 5.96 8.66
N ILE A 358 -15.10 5.92 8.00
CA ILE A 358 -14.56 4.72 7.33
C ILE A 358 -14.24 3.62 8.37
N GLY A 359 -13.68 4.00 9.52
CA GLY A 359 -13.37 3.07 10.61
C GLY A 359 -14.62 2.37 11.13
N ALA A 360 -15.72 3.13 11.34
CA ALA A 360 -17.01 2.57 11.75
C ALA A 360 -17.60 1.63 10.69
N VAL A 361 -17.49 1.96 9.41
CA VAL A 361 -17.94 1.11 8.30
C VAL A 361 -17.15 -0.19 8.26
N LEU A 362 -15.83 -0.13 8.36
CA LEU A 362 -14.96 -1.31 8.42
C LEU A 362 -15.23 -2.17 9.65
N ARG A 363 -15.46 -1.56 10.82
CA ARG A 363 -15.85 -2.30 12.03
C ARG A 363 -17.14 -3.08 11.79
N SER A 364 -18.15 -2.47 11.14
CA SER A 364 -19.41 -3.15 10.83
C SER A 364 -19.22 -4.31 9.86
N LEU A 365 -18.25 -4.24 8.95
CA LEU A 365 -17.85 -5.29 8.02
C LEU A 365 -17.17 -6.45 8.77
N PHE A 366 -16.08 -6.19 9.52
CA PHE A 366 -15.27 -7.22 10.18
C PHE A 366 -16.00 -7.97 11.30
N LEU A 367 -17.07 -7.39 11.86
CA LEU A 367 -17.92 -8.03 12.86
C LEU A 367 -19.17 -8.70 12.26
N SER A 368 -19.29 -8.74 10.94
CA SER A 368 -20.45 -9.35 10.28
C SER A 368 -20.28 -10.85 10.10
N ARG A 369 -21.43 -11.58 10.12
CA ARG A 369 -21.46 -13.01 9.83
C ARG A 369 -21.06 -13.33 8.38
N GLU A 370 -21.33 -12.41 7.47
CA GLU A 370 -20.98 -12.53 6.06
C GLU A 370 -19.47 -12.47 5.85
N PHE A 371 -18.76 -11.65 6.61
CA PHE A 371 -17.30 -11.66 6.62
C PHE A 371 -16.75 -12.99 7.13
N ASP A 372 -17.24 -13.49 8.25
CA ASP A 372 -16.80 -14.78 8.80
C ASP A 372 -17.06 -15.94 7.83
N ALA A 373 -18.20 -15.94 7.15
CA ALA A 373 -18.55 -16.95 6.16
C ALA A 373 -17.68 -16.90 4.89
N ALA A 374 -17.07 -15.76 4.59
CA ALA A 374 -16.23 -15.53 3.40
C ALA A 374 -14.74 -15.79 3.65
N LEU A 375 -14.34 -16.08 4.89
CA LEU A 375 -12.94 -16.36 5.22
C LEU A 375 -12.40 -17.57 4.46
N GLY A 376 -11.26 -17.40 3.79
CA GLY A 376 -10.62 -18.41 2.95
C GLY A 376 -11.18 -18.51 1.54
N ALA A 377 -12.04 -17.58 1.11
CA ALA A 377 -12.66 -17.60 -0.22
C ALA A 377 -12.25 -16.40 -1.11
N LYS A 378 -11.58 -15.41 -0.59
CA LYS A 378 -11.11 -14.24 -1.36
C LYS A 378 -9.75 -14.51 -1.96
N PHE A 379 -9.65 -14.39 -3.29
CA PHE A 379 -8.39 -14.55 -4.00
C PHE A 379 -7.49 -13.33 -3.75
N LYS A 380 -6.24 -13.59 -3.41
CA LYS A 380 -5.24 -12.54 -3.20
C LYS A 380 -4.87 -11.86 -4.53
N ASP A 381 -4.99 -10.55 -4.60
CA ASP A 381 -4.38 -9.77 -5.68
C ASP A 381 -2.84 -9.92 -5.68
N PRO A 382 -2.12 -9.45 -6.69
CA PRO A 382 -0.67 -9.57 -6.74
C PRO A 382 0.05 -8.96 -5.54
N THR A 383 -0.38 -7.80 -5.05
CA THR A 383 0.24 -7.12 -3.92
C THR A 383 0.08 -7.94 -2.64
N ARG A 384 -1.13 -8.41 -2.35
CA ARG A 384 -1.38 -9.30 -1.20
C ARG A 384 -0.59 -10.60 -1.31
N TYR A 385 -0.56 -11.21 -2.50
CA TYR A 385 0.19 -12.44 -2.70
C TYR A 385 1.69 -12.26 -2.46
N VAL A 386 2.31 -11.28 -3.10
CA VAL A 386 3.76 -11.05 -3.01
C VAL A 386 4.18 -10.64 -1.60
N VAL A 387 3.46 -9.69 -1.00
CA VAL A 387 3.79 -9.22 0.36
C VAL A 387 3.57 -10.34 1.38
N SER A 388 2.46 -11.11 1.29
CA SER A 388 2.23 -12.25 2.20
C SER A 388 3.30 -13.32 2.07
N ALA A 389 3.79 -13.60 0.86
CA ALA A 389 4.88 -14.56 0.65
C ALA A 389 6.20 -14.10 1.30
N ILE A 390 6.51 -12.80 1.21
CA ILE A 390 7.71 -12.22 1.85
C ILE A 390 7.56 -12.25 3.37
N ARG A 391 6.43 -11.81 3.91
CA ARG A 391 6.17 -11.79 5.36
C ARG A 391 6.28 -13.18 5.96
N PHE A 392 5.63 -14.16 5.34
CA PHE A 392 5.66 -15.54 5.79
C PHE A 392 7.05 -16.17 5.66
N ALA A 393 7.75 -15.93 4.53
CA ALA A 393 9.02 -16.58 4.26
C ALA A 393 10.18 -16.04 5.11
N TYR A 394 10.19 -14.74 5.36
CA TYR A 394 11.34 -14.09 6.02
C TYR A 394 11.05 -13.60 7.43
N ASP A 395 9.81 -13.69 7.88
CA ASP A 395 9.37 -13.56 9.28
C ASP A 395 10.03 -12.38 10.02
N GLY A 396 9.84 -11.18 9.49
CA GLY A 396 10.39 -9.94 10.06
C GLY A 396 11.87 -9.67 9.74
N ARG A 397 12.57 -10.57 9.04
CA ARG A 397 13.95 -10.31 8.61
C ARG A 397 13.98 -9.15 7.60
N PRO A 398 14.76 -8.07 7.86
CA PRO A 398 14.82 -6.91 6.95
C PRO A 398 15.36 -7.29 5.57
N ILE A 399 14.60 -6.96 4.52
CA ILE A 399 15.07 -7.01 3.12
C ILE A 399 15.85 -5.74 2.81
N SER A 400 16.91 -5.85 2.01
CA SER A 400 17.75 -4.71 1.61
C SER A 400 17.50 -4.23 0.18
N ASN A 401 16.66 -4.96 -0.58
CA ASN A 401 16.38 -4.66 -1.98
C ASN A 401 14.91 -4.91 -2.30
N THR A 402 14.18 -3.86 -2.66
CA THR A 402 12.77 -3.93 -3.05
C THR A 402 12.55 -3.99 -4.56
N ARG A 403 13.60 -3.87 -5.40
CA ARG A 403 13.47 -3.96 -6.87
C ARG A 403 12.92 -5.30 -7.36
N PRO A 404 13.32 -6.45 -6.80
CA PRO A 404 12.68 -7.72 -7.17
C PRO A 404 11.17 -7.72 -6.91
N VAL A 405 10.73 -7.14 -5.78
CA VAL A 405 9.31 -7.04 -5.42
C VAL A 405 8.56 -6.19 -6.46
N LEU A 406 9.08 -5.01 -6.77
CA LEU A 406 8.51 -4.15 -7.81
C LEU A 406 8.46 -4.85 -9.19
N ASN A 407 9.50 -5.59 -9.55
CA ASN A 407 9.54 -6.35 -10.80
C ASN A 407 8.48 -7.47 -10.83
N TRP A 408 8.23 -8.12 -9.71
CA TRP A 408 7.16 -9.12 -9.61
C TRP A 408 5.78 -8.49 -9.74
N LEU A 409 5.53 -7.37 -9.07
CA LEU A 409 4.27 -6.64 -9.18
C LEU A 409 4.04 -6.12 -10.61
N ASN A 410 5.07 -5.58 -11.27
CA ASN A 410 5.03 -5.22 -12.69
C ASN A 410 4.71 -6.44 -13.58
N GLY A 411 5.37 -7.56 -13.33
CA GLY A 411 5.17 -8.80 -14.10
C GLY A 411 3.79 -9.45 -13.87
N LEU A 412 3.16 -9.18 -12.72
CA LEU A 412 1.79 -9.57 -12.39
C LEU A 412 0.74 -8.51 -12.80
N GLY A 413 1.16 -7.34 -13.30
CA GLY A 413 0.28 -6.30 -13.81
C GLY A 413 -0.29 -5.35 -12.76
N GLU A 414 0.25 -5.32 -11.53
CA GLU A 414 -0.21 -4.47 -10.42
C GLU A 414 0.93 -3.63 -9.83
N ALA A 415 1.61 -2.87 -10.68
CA ALA A 415 2.68 -1.98 -10.23
C ALA A 415 2.11 -0.79 -9.42
N PRO A 416 2.67 -0.43 -8.25
CA PRO A 416 2.29 0.77 -7.53
C PRO A 416 2.36 2.02 -8.41
N TYR A 417 1.33 2.87 -8.34
CA TYR A 417 1.14 4.07 -9.20
C TYR A 417 1.22 3.80 -10.72
N GLY A 418 1.07 2.53 -11.13
CA GLY A 418 1.25 2.10 -12.53
C GLY A 418 -0.05 2.00 -13.33
N ARG A 419 -1.22 2.15 -12.72
CA ARG A 419 -2.52 2.10 -13.41
C ARG A 419 -2.71 3.35 -14.24
N GLN A 420 -2.90 3.16 -15.56
CA GLN A 420 -2.98 4.28 -16.50
C GLN A 420 -4.35 5.00 -16.44
N THR A 421 -5.41 4.26 -16.16
CA THR A 421 -6.78 4.77 -16.11
C THR A 421 -7.23 5.04 -14.66
N PRO A 422 -8.13 6.01 -14.42
CA PRO A 422 -8.52 6.43 -13.07
C PRO A 422 -9.37 5.43 -12.29
N ASP A 423 -9.87 4.37 -12.95
CA ASP A 423 -10.68 3.30 -12.35
C ASP A 423 -9.92 2.37 -11.39
N GLY A 424 -8.60 2.51 -11.28
CA GLY A 424 -7.78 1.64 -10.45
C GLY A 424 -7.63 0.21 -10.98
N TYR A 425 -6.93 -0.62 -10.23
CA TYR A 425 -6.77 -2.04 -10.51
C TYR A 425 -8.01 -2.84 -10.09
N PRO A 426 -8.32 -3.97 -10.78
CA PRO A 426 -9.44 -4.83 -10.41
C PRO A 426 -9.34 -5.34 -8.96
N LEU A 427 -10.45 -5.31 -8.24
CA LEU A 427 -10.53 -5.86 -6.88
C LEU A 427 -11.02 -7.32 -6.86
N THR A 428 -11.28 -7.94 -8.01
CA THR A 428 -11.87 -9.27 -8.14
C THR A 428 -10.89 -10.30 -8.69
N GLU A 429 -11.11 -11.56 -8.36
CA GLU A 429 -10.31 -12.70 -8.83
C GLU A 429 -10.17 -12.76 -10.35
N LEU A 430 -11.24 -12.41 -11.09
CA LEU A 430 -11.24 -12.42 -12.55
C LEU A 430 -10.08 -11.59 -13.15
N GLY A 431 -9.67 -10.53 -12.48
CA GLY A 431 -8.54 -9.71 -12.91
C GLY A 431 -7.16 -10.39 -12.73
N TRP A 432 -7.08 -11.42 -11.86
CA TRP A 432 -5.80 -11.91 -11.33
C TRP A 432 -5.57 -13.43 -11.42
N ALA A 433 -6.58 -14.22 -11.79
CA ALA A 433 -6.49 -15.69 -11.85
C ALA A 433 -6.15 -16.23 -13.24
N GLY A 434 -5.68 -15.40 -14.16
CA GLY A 434 -5.26 -15.84 -15.50
C GLY A 434 -4.07 -16.80 -15.46
N SER A 435 -4.00 -17.74 -16.42
CA SER A 435 -2.94 -18.77 -16.48
C SER A 435 -1.53 -18.20 -16.48
N GLY A 436 -1.31 -17.08 -17.19
CA GLY A 436 -0.01 -16.38 -17.19
C GLY A 436 0.38 -15.84 -15.82
N GLN A 437 -0.59 -15.31 -15.08
CA GLN A 437 -0.35 -14.82 -13.73
C GLN A 437 -0.10 -15.96 -12.74
N MET A 438 -0.81 -17.09 -12.86
CA MET A 438 -0.55 -18.28 -12.03
C MET A 438 0.85 -18.86 -12.29
N SER A 439 1.31 -18.90 -13.54
CA SER A 439 2.68 -19.27 -13.87
C SER A 439 3.71 -18.32 -13.23
N ARG A 440 3.44 -17.01 -13.28
CA ARG A 440 4.31 -16.01 -12.67
C ARG A 440 4.34 -16.12 -11.13
N ARG A 441 3.20 -16.40 -10.49
CA ARG A 441 3.16 -16.68 -9.03
C ARG A 441 4.02 -17.89 -8.68
N PHE A 442 3.98 -18.96 -9.48
CA PHE A 442 4.84 -20.12 -9.25
C PHE A 442 6.34 -19.79 -9.40
N GLU A 443 6.73 -18.97 -10.38
CA GLU A 443 8.11 -18.50 -10.53
C GLU A 443 8.57 -17.69 -9.29
N ILE A 444 7.71 -16.80 -8.78
CA ILE A 444 7.96 -16.01 -7.57
C ILE A 444 8.10 -16.92 -6.35
N ALA A 445 7.18 -17.88 -6.18
CA ALA A 445 7.25 -18.87 -5.10
C ALA A 445 8.57 -19.65 -5.12
N ARG A 446 9.04 -20.06 -6.29
CA ARG A 446 10.34 -20.72 -6.47
C ARG A 446 11.50 -19.80 -6.11
N ALA A 447 11.48 -18.54 -6.56
CA ALA A 447 12.55 -17.57 -6.27
C ALA A 447 12.65 -17.30 -4.76
N ILE A 448 11.53 -17.10 -4.08
CA ILE A 448 11.48 -16.92 -2.63
C ILE A 448 11.92 -18.21 -1.92
N GLY A 449 11.33 -19.35 -2.28
CA GLY A 449 11.57 -20.64 -1.65
C GLY A 449 13.02 -21.15 -1.77
N ALA A 450 13.69 -20.78 -2.86
CA ALA A 450 15.11 -21.12 -3.10
C ALA A 450 16.09 -20.09 -2.50
N GLY A 451 15.61 -18.97 -1.94
CA GLY A 451 16.46 -17.91 -1.38
C GLY A 451 17.25 -17.12 -2.42
N ASN A 452 16.90 -17.23 -3.71
CA ASN A 452 17.61 -16.57 -4.81
C ASN A 452 16.82 -15.36 -5.38
N ALA A 453 15.88 -14.85 -4.63
CA ALA A 453 15.02 -13.72 -5.01
C ALA A 453 15.76 -12.37 -5.11
N GLY A 454 17.00 -12.28 -4.63
CA GLY A 454 17.79 -11.04 -4.63
C GLY A 454 17.37 -10.00 -3.58
N LEU A 455 16.45 -10.32 -2.68
CA LEU A 455 15.90 -9.39 -1.68
C LEU A 455 16.94 -8.93 -0.65
N PHE A 456 18.04 -9.66 -0.48
CA PHE A 456 19.12 -9.38 0.46
C PHE A 456 20.42 -8.93 -0.22
N ASN A 457 20.36 -8.66 -1.53
CA ASN A 457 21.46 -8.06 -2.28
C ASN A 457 21.30 -6.55 -2.22
N PRO A 458 22.17 -5.80 -1.51
CA PRO A 458 22.05 -4.35 -1.40
C PRO A 458 22.03 -3.68 -2.76
N GLU A 459 21.18 -2.67 -2.92
CA GLU A 459 20.99 -1.95 -4.20
C GLU A 459 22.20 -1.11 -4.62
N ASP A 460 23.05 -0.75 -3.65
CA ASP A 460 24.31 -0.01 -3.85
C ASP A 460 25.47 -0.88 -4.31
N GLY A 461 25.24 -2.19 -4.49
CA GLY A 461 26.28 -3.15 -4.89
C GLY A 461 27.21 -3.57 -3.77
N ALA A 462 26.93 -3.23 -2.52
CA ALA A 462 27.67 -3.75 -1.37
C ALA A 462 27.59 -5.29 -1.33
N ALA A 463 28.55 -5.92 -0.62
CA ALA A 463 28.58 -7.38 -0.53
C ALA A 463 27.27 -7.93 0.04
N ALA A 464 26.65 -8.84 -0.71
CA ALA A 464 25.44 -9.52 -0.27
C ALA A 464 25.73 -10.34 1.00
N ASN A 465 24.94 -10.18 2.03
CA ASN A 465 24.89 -11.14 3.10
C ASN A 465 24.28 -12.42 2.52
N ALA A 466 25.10 -13.48 2.38
CA ALA A 466 24.63 -14.77 1.90
C ALA A 466 23.49 -15.27 2.79
N ALA A 467 22.27 -14.95 2.40
CA ALA A 467 21.08 -15.46 3.03
C ALA A 467 20.84 -16.85 2.47
N GLY A 468 20.92 -17.89 3.31
CA GLY A 468 20.40 -19.19 2.94
C GLY A 468 18.92 -19.09 2.55
N PHE A 469 18.38 -20.12 1.90
CA PHE A 469 16.94 -20.17 1.60
C PHE A 469 16.12 -20.22 2.91
N PRO A 470 14.88 -19.69 2.91
CA PRO A 470 14.04 -19.65 4.11
C PRO A 470 13.60 -21.06 4.51
N GLN A 471 13.45 -21.28 5.83
CA GLN A 471 12.91 -22.52 6.39
C GLN A 471 11.43 -22.31 6.69
N LEU A 472 10.54 -22.60 5.70
CA LEU A 472 9.10 -22.37 5.86
C LEU A 472 8.42 -23.47 6.67
N SER A 473 9.01 -24.66 6.80
CA SER A 473 8.57 -25.70 7.73
C SER A 473 9.02 -25.38 9.16
N ASN A 474 8.59 -24.26 9.68
CA ASN A 474 8.95 -23.69 10.96
C ASN A 474 7.74 -23.64 11.92
N ARG A 475 7.92 -23.04 13.10
CA ARG A 475 6.87 -22.92 14.11
C ARG A 475 5.61 -22.21 13.55
N LEU A 476 5.77 -21.11 12.82
CA LEU A 476 4.66 -20.35 12.24
C LEU A 476 3.81 -21.23 11.31
N TYR A 477 4.46 -22.04 10.47
CA TYR A 477 3.77 -23.00 9.59
C TYR A 477 2.94 -24.01 10.40
N PHE A 478 3.54 -24.68 11.39
CA PHE A 478 2.85 -25.71 12.17
C PHE A 478 1.71 -25.18 13.03
N GLU A 479 1.82 -23.92 13.50
CA GLU A 479 0.82 -23.29 14.36
C GLU A 479 -0.33 -22.65 13.59
N ALA A 480 -0.05 -22.06 12.41
CA ALA A 480 -1.00 -21.20 11.74
C ALA A 480 -1.42 -21.66 10.32
N VAL A 481 -0.69 -22.58 9.67
CA VAL A 481 -0.96 -22.93 8.28
C VAL A 481 -1.28 -24.43 8.13
N GLU A 482 -0.40 -25.30 8.60
CA GLU A 482 -0.50 -26.75 8.44
C GLU A 482 -1.86 -27.34 8.84
N PRO A 483 -2.50 -26.92 9.95
CA PRO A 483 -3.78 -27.47 10.38
C PRO A 483 -4.90 -27.32 9.34
N PHE A 484 -4.79 -26.37 8.41
CA PHE A 484 -5.85 -25.98 7.47
C PHE A 484 -5.60 -26.41 6.04
N LEU A 485 -4.42 -26.94 5.74
CA LEU A 485 -4.08 -27.42 4.41
C LEU A 485 -4.95 -28.65 4.04
N ALA A 486 -5.45 -28.65 2.82
CA ALA A 486 -6.15 -29.80 2.25
C ALA A 486 -5.21 -31.01 2.13
N ALA A 487 -5.77 -32.21 2.16
CA ALA A 487 -5.00 -33.46 2.06
C ALA A 487 -4.10 -33.49 0.81
N ARG A 488 -4.62 -33.04 -0.35
CA ARG A 488 -3.84 -32.98 -1.60
C ARG A 488 -2.64 -32.06 -1.52
N THR A 489 -2.73 -30.94 -0.80
CA THR A 489 -1.61 -30.01 -0.60
C THR A 489 -0.58 -30.64 0.35
N LYS A 490 -1.02 -31.26 1.45
CA LYS A 490 -0.14 -32.01 2.34
C LYS A 490 0.59 -33.15 1.60
N ASP A 491 -0.11 -33.88 0.74
CA ASP A 491 0.48 -34.93 -0.09
C ASP A 491 1.53 -34.36 -1.08
N ALA A 492 1.26 -33.21 -1.68
CA ALA A 492 2.23 -32.55 -2.55
C ALA A 492 3.49 -32.11 -1.78
N LEU A 493 3.31 -31.51 -0.60
CA LEU A 493 4.43 -31.14 0.29
C LEU A 493 5.25 -32.35 0.74
N ASN A 494 4.61 -33.47 1.05
CA ASN A 494 5.28 -34.71 1.46
C ASN A 494 6.07 -35.37 0.31
N ARG A 495 5.79 -35.05 -0.95
CA ARG A 495 6.51 -35.53 -2.14
C ARG A 495 7.65 -34.63 -2.57
N ALA A 496 7.84 -33.50 -1.93
CA ALA A 496 8.92 -32.59 -2.26
C ALA A 496 10.29 -33.24 -1.99
N ASN A 497 11.21 -33.13 -2.96
CA ASN A 497 12.54 -33.75 -2.89
C ASN A 497 13.55 -32.87 -2.16
N SER A 498 13.21 -31.62 -1.87
CA SER A 498 14.06 -30.66 -1.16
C SER A 498 13.21 -29.65 -0.39
N GLN A 499 13.82 -29.00 0.61
CA GLN A 499 13.15 -27.92 1.35
C GLN A 499 12.78 -26.74 0.41
N GLN A 500 13.58 -26.45 -0.59
CA GLN A 500 13.31 -25.40 -1.57
C GLN A 500 12.07 -25.73 -2.43
N GLU A 501 11.95 -26.97 -2.86
CA GLU A 501 10.76 -27.43 -3.60
C GLU A 501 9.53 -27.43 -2.69
N TRP A 502 9.67 -27.88 -1.45
CA TRP A 502 8.63 -27.81 -0.43
C TRP A 502 8.13 -26.37 -0.21
N ASN A 503 9.06 -25.42 -0.06
CA ASN A 503 8.76 -24.00 0.07
C ASN A 503 7.96 -23.48 -1.14
N ALA A 504 8.41 -23.82 -2.35
CA ALA A 504 7.75 -23.41 -3.58
C ALA A 504 6.33 -23.99 -3.68
N PHE A 505 6.11 -25.26 -3.31
CA PHE A 505 4.80 -25.87 -3.30
C PHE A 505 3.87 -25.22 -2.30
N LEU A 506 4.33 -24.91 -1.10
CA LEU A 506 3.53 -24.20 -0.10
C LEU A 506 3.08 -22.83 -0.60
N LEU A 507 4.03 -21.99 -1.06
CA LEU A 507 3.73 -20.64 -1.53
C LEU A 507 2.90 -20.60 -2.82
N SER A 508 2.84 -21.71 -3.57
CA SER A 508 2.01 -21.84 -4.77
C SER A 508 0.72 -22.61 -4.51
N SER A 509 0.46 -23.04 -3.27
CA SER A 509 -0.75 -23.82 -2.97
C SER A 509 -2.01 -22.98 -3.14
N PRO A 510 -3.16 -23.63 -3.39
CA PRO A 510 -4.43 -22.92 -3.41
C PRO A 510 -4.70 -22.18 -2.10
N GLU A 511 -4.42 -22.80 -0.96
CA GLU A 511 -4.62 -22.23 0.37
C GLU A 511 -3.77 -20.96 0.60
N PHE A 512 -2.62 -20.86 -0.03
CA PHE A 512 -1.79 -19.65 0.03
C PHE A 512 -2.28 -18.55 -0.91
N SER A 513 -3.02 -18.91 -1.97
CA SER A 513 -3.56 -17.97 -2.95
C SER A 513 -4.88 -17.34 -2.52
N TYR A 514 -5.53 -17.88 -1.50
CA TYR A 514 -6.78 -17.36 -0.93
C TYR A 514 -6.60 -16.96 0.54
N GLU A 515 -7.49 -16.08 1.01
CA GLU A 515 -7.50 -15.58 2.39
C GLU A 515 -8.93 -15.46 2.94
#